data_72bae2aab5fefca7edfd610a7a55c7ba
#
_entry.id   72bae2aab5fefca7edfd610a7a55c7ba
#
_cell.length_a   1.000
_cell.length_b   1.000
_cell.length_c   1.000
_cell.angle_alpha   90.00
_cell.angle_beta   90.00
_cell.angle_gamma   90.00
#
_symmetry.space_group_name_H-M   'P 1'
#
loop_
_entity.id
_entity.type
_entity.pdbx_description
1 polymer ?
#
loop_
_entity_poly.entity_id
_entity_poly.type
_entity_poly.pdbx_seq_one_letter_code
_entity_poly.pdbx_strand_id
1 'polypeptide(L)'
;MTVSVMPAVREQLIHVPVGTAILAGTLRLPEGSRGVILFAHGSGSGRHSPRNRRVAQLLNEARLATLLIDLLTSDEEAVDARTAHLRFNIELLTQRLIAATDWLARRADTGQDD
;
A
#
# COMPACT_ATOMS: atom_id res chain seq x y z
N MET A 1 -4.96 37.32 -0.72
CA MET A 1 -5.55 36.04 -0.22
C MET A 1 -4.88 34.86 -0.90
N THR A 2 -4.47 33.92 -0.12
CA THR A 2 -3.84 32.72 -0.65
C THR A 2 -4.88 31.62 -0.83
N VAL A 3 -4.93 31.07 -2.03
CA VAL A 3 -5.81 29.92 -2.29
C VAL A 3 -4.98 28.65 -2.17
N SER A 4 -5.38 27.78 -1.28
CA SER A 4 -4.74 26.47 -1.13
C SER A 4 -5.30 25.53 -2.20
N VAL A 5 -4.43 25.04 -3.05
CA VAL A 5 -4.81 24.10 -4.11
C VAL A 5 -4.26 22.72 -3.74
N MET A 6 -5.16 21.76 -3.62
CA MET A 6 -4.76 20.38 -3.35
C MET A 6 -4.11 19.79 -4.60
N PRO A 7 -3.04 18.99 -4.43
CA PRO A 7 -2.43 18.34 -5.57
C PRO A 7 -3.40 17.34 -6.21
N ALA A 8 -3.34 17.24 -7.53
CA ALA A 8 -4.06 16.18 -8.21
C ALA A 8 -3.47 14.85 -7.81
N VAL A 9 -4.32 13.86 -7.56
CA VAL A 9 -3.90 12.53 -7.11
C VAL A 9 -4.35 11.50 -8.12
N ARG A 10 -3.40 10.73 -8.64
CA ARG A 10 -3.69 9.60 -9.52
C ARG A 10 -3.74 8.34 -8.67
N GLU A 11 -4.83 7.59 -8.76
CA GLU A 11 -4.99 6.34 -8.04
C GLU A 11 -4.87 5.17 -9.00
N GLN A 12 -4.12 4.16 -8.60
CA GLN A 12 -3.91 2.95 -9.40
C GLN A 12 -4.07 1.72 -8.52
N LEU A 13 -4.80 0.75 -9.02
CA LEU A 13 -4.78 -0.58 -8.42
C LEU A 13 -3.53 -1.29 -8.95
N ILE A 14 -2.70 -1.78 -8.04
CA ILE A 14 -1.46 -2.46 -8.42
C ILE A 14 -1.46 -3.89 -7.90
N HIS A 15 -0.63 -4.71 -8.53
CA HIS A 15 -0.47 -6.10 -8.17
C HIS A 15 1.02 -6.41 -8.06
N VAL A 16 1.44 -6.92 -6.91
CA VAL A 16 2.84 -7.22 -6.64
C VAL A 16 3.01 -8.73 -6.59
N PRO A 17 3.72 -9.31 -7.56
CA PRO A 17 3.94 -10.76 -7.54
C PRO A 17 5.02 -11.11 -6.52
N VAL A 18 4.73 -12.11 -5.69
CA VAL A 18 5.66 -12.63 -4.69
C VAL A 18 5.57 -14.15 -4.72
N GLY A 19 6.51 -14.80 -5.38
CA GLY A 19 6.41 -16.23 -5.61
C GLY A 19 5.18 -16.57 -6.43
N THR A 20 4.31 -17.42 -5.91
CA THR A 20 3.04 -17.76 -6.55
C THR A 20 1.89 -16.85 -6.11
N ALA A 21 2.11 -16.00 -5.13
CA ALA A 21 1.10 -15.07 -4.64
C ALA A 21 1.15 -13.76 -5.40
N ILE A 22 -0.01 -13.13 -5.55
CA ILE A 22 -0.11 -11.79 -6.14
C ILE A 22 -0.82 -10.92 -5.10
N LEU A 23 -0.09 -9.92 -4.59
CA LEU A 23 -0.61 -9.04 -3.56
C LEU A 23 -1.30 -7.84 -4.20
N ALA A 24 -2.48 -7.50 -3.70
CA ALA A 24 -3.23 -6.36 -4.21
C ALA A 24 -2.93 -5.11 -3.38
N GLY A 25 -2.83 -3.98 -4.05
CA GLY A 25 -2.59 -2.71 -3.39
C GLY A 25 -3.24 -1.56 -4.12
N THR A 26 -3.38 -0.45 -3.43
CA THR A 26 -3.87 0.81 -3.98
C THR A 26 -2.77 1.84 -3.85
N LEU A 27 -2.24 2.29 -4.98
CA LEU A 27 -1.20 3.31 -5.04
C LEU A 27 -1.83 4.64 -5.37
N ARG A 28 -1.54 5.65 -4.57
CA ARG A 28 -2.01 7.01 -4.81
C ARG A 28 -0.79 7.92 -4.99
N LEU A 29 -0.77 8.60 -6.13
CA LEU A 29 0.37 9.41 -6.54
C LEU A 29 -0.07 10.87 -6.67
N PRO A 30 0.21 11.70 -5.65
CA PRO A 30 -0.04 13.14 -5.77
C PRO A 30 0.96 13.77 -6.72
N GLU A 31 0.52 14.82 -7.41
CA GLU A 31 1.38 15.60 -8.28
C GLU A 31 2.52 16.20 -7.46
N GLY A 32 3.75 16.08 -7.96
CA GLY A 32 4.92 16.58 -7.25
C GLY A 32 5.26 15.77 -6.00
N SER A 33 5.01 14.47 -6.04
CA SER A 33 5.28 13.59 -4.92
C SER A 33 6.74 13.67 -4.47
N ARG A 34 6.95 13.80 -3.16
CA ARG A 34 8.28 13.92 -2.55
C ARG A 34 8.79 12.64 -1.92
N GLY A 35 7.96 11.63 -1.87
CA GLY A 35 8.30 10.34 -1.27
C GLY A 35 7.08 9.47 -1.21
N VAL A 36 7.21 8.30 -0.60
CA VAL A 36 6.13 7.34 -0.54
C VAL A 36 6.06 6.70 0.84
N ILE A 37 4.84 6.52 1.32
CA ILE A 37 4.55 5.83 2.58
C ILE A 37 3.87 4.51 2.24
N LEU A 38 4.40 3.44 2.77
CA LEU A 38 3.85 2.09 2.58
C LEU A 38 3.01 1.70 3.80
N PHE A 39 1.75 1.39 3.57
CA PHE A 39 0.84 0.85 4.59
C PHE A 39 0.59 -0.61 4.26
N ALA A 40 1.04 -1.51 5.12
CA ALA A 40 0.87 -2.94 4.90
C ALA A 40 -0.03 -3.53 5.98
N HIS A 41 -0.95 -4.39 5.56
CA HIS A 41 -1.86 -5.08 6.46
C HIS A 41 -1.76 -6.59 6.29
N GLY A 42 -1.70 -7.30 7.41
CA GLY A 42 -1.64 -8.75 7.42
C GLY A 42 -2.98 -9.44 7.39
N SER A 43 -4.08 -8.71 7.65
CA SER A 43 -5.42 -9.31 7.65
C SER A 43 -6.48 -8.21 7.66
N GLY A 44 -7.73 -8.64 7.45
CA GLY A 44 -8.87 -7.74 7.49
C GLY A 44 -9.01 -6.94 6.20
N SER A 45 -9.67 -5.79 6.28
CA SER A 45 -9.97 -4.95 5.13
C SER A 45 -8.94 -3.84 4.90
N GLY A 46 -7.66 -4.14 5.10
CA GLY A 46 -6.57 -3.18 5.18
C GLY A 46 -6.64 -2.01 4.20
N ARG A 47 -6.51 -2.28 2.88
CA ARG A 47 -6.50 -1.21 1.89
C ARG A 47 -7.88 -0.57 1.67
N HIS A 48 -8.95 -1.21 2.13
CA HIS A 48 -10.32 -0.70 2.04
C HIS A 48 -10.78 -0.03 3.35
N SER A 49 -9.96 -0.07 4.40
CA SER A 49 -10.30 0.54 5.69
C SER A 49 -10.53 2.05 5.53
N PRO A 50 -11.69 2.58 5.95
CA PRO A 50 -11.94 4.02 5.87
C PRO A 50 -10.88 4.85 6.60
N ARG A 51 -10.42 4.37 7.75
CA ARG A 51 -9.37 5.05 8.51
C ARG A 51 -8.06 5.10 7.75
N ASN A 52 -7.64 3.99 7.18
CA ASN A 52 -6.39 3.94 6.42
C ASN A 52 -6.47 4.79 5.17
N ARG A 53 -7.62 4.80 4.50
CA ARG A 53 -7.83 5.64 3.32
C ARG A 53 -7.81 7.11 3.69
N ARG A 54 -8.35 7.46 4.85
CA ARG A 54 -8.32 8.86 5.33
C ARG A 54 -6.89 9.30 5.63
N VAL A 55 -6.10 8.45 6.27
CA VAL A 55 -4.68 8.73 6.54
C VAL A 55 -3.94 8.93 5.22
N ALA A 56 -4.17 8.05 4.24
CA ALA A 56 -3.55 8.17 2.93
C ALA A 56 -3.91 9.49 2.26
N GLN A 57 -5.19 9.90 2.34
CA GLN A 57 -5.65 11.18 1.82
C GLN A 57 -4.88 12.35 2.40
N LEU A 58 -4.73 12.36 3.73
CA LEU A 58 -4.00 13.44 4.42
C LEU A 58 -2.53 13.48 4.01
N LEU A 59 -1.92 12.31 3.83
CA LEU A 59 -0.53 12.24 3.37
C LEU A 59 -0.42 12.70 1.92
N ASN A 60 -1.39 12.37 1.08
CA ASN A 60 -1.41 12.84 -0.31
C ASN A 60 -1.50 14.37 -0.38
N GLU A 61 -2.27 14.98 0.51
CA GLU A 61 -2.35 16.44 0.60
C GLU A 61 -1.00 17.06 0.93
N ALA A 62 -0.16 16.34 1.66
CA ALA A 62 1.20 16.77 1.97
C ALA A 62 2.22 16.38 0.88
N ARG A 63 1.74 15.94 -0.29
CA ARG A 63 2.53 15.52 -1.45
C ARG A 63 3.38 14.29 -1.18
N LEU A 64 2.87 13.38 -0.37
CA LEU A 64 3.46 12.07 -0.16
C LEU A 64 2.60 11.02 -0.87
N ALA A 65 3.23 10.22 -1.70
CA ALA A 65 2.55 9.08 -2.31
C ALA A 65 2.28 8.03 -1.24
N THR A 66 1.23 7.24 -1.44
CA THR A 66 0.88 6.19 -0.50
C THR A 66 0.59 4.89 -1.23
N LEU A 67 1.03 3.79 -0.64
CA LEU A 67 0.68 2.46 -1.10
C LEU A 67 0.03 1.71 0.06
N LEU A 68 -1.24 1.41 -0.08
CA LEU A 68 -1.96 0.53 0.84
C LEU A 68 -1.93 -0.86 0.23
N ILE A 69 -1.22 -1.79 0.87
CA ILE A 69 -1.07 -3.14 0.33
C ILE A 69 -1.55 -4.19 1.32
N ASP A 70 -2.26 -5.18 0.81
CA ASP A 70 -2.69 -6.32 1.59
C ASP A 70 -1.65 -7.43 1.45
N LEU A 71 -1.08 -7.85 2.57
CA LEU A 71 -0.03 -8.88 2.58
C LEU A 71 -0.56 -10.30 2.42
N LEU A 72 -1.88 -10.48 2.55
CA LEU A 72 -2.54 -11.75 2.29
C LEU A 72 -3.42 -11.62 1.05
N THR A 73 -3.46 -12.68 0.25
CA THR A 73 -4.38 -12.75 -0.88
C THR A 73 -5.80 -12.97 -0.37
N SER A 74 -6.80 -12.79 -1.24
CA SER A 74 -8.20 -13.03 -0.86
C SER A 74 -8.43 -14.46 -0.37
N ASP A 75 -7.82 -15.44 -1.03
CA ASP A 75 -7.92 -16.84 -0.64
C ASP A 75 -7.30 -17.09 0.73
N GLU A 76 -6.14 -16.46 0.96
CA GLU A 76 -5.45 -16.57 2.25
C GLU A 76 -6.24 -15.89 3.36
N GLU A 77 -6.88 -14.77 3.08
CA GLU A 77 -7.73 -14.09 4.06
C GLU A 77 -8.93 -14.95 4.45
N ALA A 78 -9.49 -15.68 3.50
CA ALA A 78 -10.60 -16.59 3.78
C ALA A 78 -10.18 -17.72 4.74
N VAL A 79 -8.98 -18.24 4.58
CA VAL A 79 -8.42 -19.24 5.51
C VAL A 79 -8.10 -18.59 6.84
N ASP A 80 -7.49 -17.42 6.84
CA ASP A 80 -7.07 -16.71 8.04
C ASP A 80 -8.25 -16.29 8.90
N ALA A 81 -9.38 -15.97 8.29
CA ALA A 81 -10.59 -15.61 9.01
C ALA A 81 -11.07 -16.75 9.93
N ARG A 82 -10.74 -18.00 9.59
CA ARG A 82 -11.13 -19.17 10.38
C ARG A 82 -10.05 -19.62 11.34
N THR A 83 -8.78 -19.44 10.99
CA THR A 83 -7.66 -20.04 11.73
C THR A 83 -6.75 -19.01 12.40
N ALA A 84 -6.71 -17.80 11.89
CA ALA A 84 -5.80 -16.72 12.32
C ALA A 84 -4.32 -17.10 12.24
N HIS A 85 -3.98 -18.18 11.52
CA HIS A 85 -2.59 -18.64 11.41
C HIS A 85 -1.71 -17.71 10.58
N LEU A 86 -2.25 -17.19 9.47
CA LEU A 86 -1.45 -16.41 8.52
C LEU A 86 -1.11 -15.02 9.04
N ARG A 87 -2.04 -14.39 9.78
CA ARG A 87 -1.80 -13.05 10.33
C ARG A 87 -0.69 -13.04 11.39
N PHE A 88 -0.39 -14.19 11.97
CA PHE A 88 0.68 -14.34 12.94
C PHE A 88 1.93 -15.01 12.37
N ASN A 89 1.92 -15.30 11.07
CA ASN A 89 3.09 -15.86 10.40
C ASN A 89 4.07 -14.73 10.05
N ILE A 90 4.91 -14.39 10.99
CA ILE A 90 5.82 -13.23 10.86
C ILE A 90 6.77 -13.39 9.69
N GLU A 91 7.29 -14.59 9.44
CA GLU A 91 8.22 -14.81 8.34
C GLU A 91 7.55 -14.55 6.99
N LEU A 92 6.34 -15.07 6.80
CA LEU A 92 5.59 -14.86 5.56
C LEU A 92 5.32 -13.38 5.34
N LEU A 93 4.79 -12.70 6.36
CA LEU A 93 4.43 -11.29 6.27
C LEU A 93 5.68 -10.42 6.02
N THR A 94 6.79 -10.76 6.66
CA THR A 94 8.05 -10.03 6.47
C THR A 94 8.56 -10.17 5.04
N GLN A 95 8.55 -11.38 4.49
CA GLN A 95 8.97 -11.61 3.10
C GLN A 95 8.13 -10.79 2.11
N ARG A 96 6.83 -10.75 2.35
CA ARG A 96 5.92 -10.02 1.49
C ARG A 96 6.07 -8.51 1.62
N LEU A 97 6.33 -8.03 2.84
CA LEU A 97 6.60 -6.61 3.07
C LEU A 97 7.89 -6.19 2.36
N ILE A 98 8.94 -7.01 2.44
CA ILE A 98 10.19 -6.75 1.74
C ILE A 98 9.95 -6.69 0.22
N ALA A 99 9.20 -7.65 -0.32
CA ALA A 99 8.91 -7.68 -1.74
C ALA A 99 8.12 -6.44 -2.19
N ALA A 100 7.16 -6.01 -1.39
CA ALA A 100 6.38 -4.80 -1.68
C ALA A 100 7.27 -3.55 -1.64
N THR A 101 8.16 -3.49 -0.67
CA THR A 101 9.10 -2.37 -0.53
C THR A 101 10.04 -2.31 -1.73
N ASP A 102 10.59 -3.45 -2.15
CA ASP A 102 11.46 -3.53 -3.32
C ASP A 102 10.73 -3.14 -4.60
N TRP A 103 9.49 -3.61 -4.74
CA TRP A 103 8.67 -3.25 -5.89
C TRP A 103 8.48 -1.74 -5.97
N LEU A 104 8.16 -1.14 -4.82
CA LEU A 104 7.92 0.30 -4.74
C LEU A 104 9.18 1.10 -5.04
N ALA A 105 10.33 0.64 -4.54
CA ALA A 105 11.61 1.32 -4.73
C ALA A 105 12.04 1.36 -6.21
N ARG A 106 11.52 0.45 -7.03
CA ARG A 106 11.85 0.39 -8.46
C ARG A 106 10.98 1.31 -9.31
N ARG A 107 9.99 1.97 -8.72
CA ARG A 107 9.12 2.87 -9.46
C ARG A 107 9.65 4.29 -9.40
N ALA A 108 9.85 4.88 -10.57
CA ALA A 108 10.33 6.27 -10.66
C ALA A 108 9.24 7.27 -10.35
N ASP A 109 7.97 6.90 -10.50
CA ASP A 109 6.85 7.82 -10.37
C ASP A 109 6.38 8.04 -8.93
N THR A 110 7.04 7.42 -7.94
CA THR A 110 6.72 7.64 -6.52
C THR A 110 7.48 8.82 -5.92
N GLY A 111 8.37 9.43 -6.68
CA GLY A 111 9.18 10.54 -6.18
C GLY A 111 10.43 10.11 -5.44
N GLN A 112 10.76 8.83 -5.45
CA GLN A 112 12.01 8.33 -4.88
C GLN A 112 13.10 8.37 -5.93
N ASP A 113 14.27 8.86 -5.53
CA ASP A 113 15.44 8.83 -6.40
C ASP A 113 16.07 7.45 -6.37
N ASP A 114 16.58 7.05 -7.49
CA ASP A 114 17.27 5.77 -7.61
C ASP A 114 18.68 5.82 -6.99
#